data_ab466c9e193c92802d409776d76230b4
#
_entry.id   ab466c9e193c92802d409776d76230b4
#
_cell.length_a   1.000
_cell.length_b   1.000
_cell.length_c   1.000
_cell.angle_alpha   90.00
_cell.angle_beta   90.00
_cell.angle_gamma   90.00
#
_symmetry.space_group_name_H-M   'P 1'
#
loop_
_entity.id
_entity.type
_entity.pdbx_description
1 polymer ?
#
loop_
_entity_poly.entity_id
_entity_poly.type
_entity_poly.pdbx_seq_one_letter_code
_entity_poly.pdbx_strand_id
1 'polypeptide(L)'
;MNFKLWWFLPVLLISSLFVTVVIPAIVRTANKMNLFDTQDDRKVHRGNVPRLGGISFLPAILFSLLMVISAMSIYSPLDLSFKYGPITQVMLAMAGCVMLYLVGIVDDVIGVSYKYKFVIQIMASLLICASGLWINNLHGIFGIHELHPIFGIPLTIVVAVLIINSINLIDGIDGLASGLCIMGTAGYSLVFFHGDMNIYMILAAAMIGVLVVFYLYNTLGKPGVNKTFMGDTGSLTMGYLLAFFAIKLTTIDKPFLHASNDGGYLIYALSLILIPVMDVFRVFFARIRDGKGPFFPDKRHIHHKFMALGFSMRQTRYLIFSISVSFFALNIFLFGYLGLGINWLVLIDAIVWITMNILISSRVKYLRSLNDPVALKFSEIGAGYKFRRRRKRRN
;
A
#
# COMPACT_ATOMS: atom_id res chain seq x y z
N MET A 1 -12.40 -32.02 -1.64
CA MET A 1 -12.18 -30.81 -0.82
C MET A 1 -10.88 -30.19 -1.25
N ASN A 2 -10.92 -28.93 -1.71
CA ASN A 2 -9.79 -28.33 -2.42
C ASN A 2 -8.54 -28.19 -1.53
N PHE A 3 -7.44 -28.84 -1.89
CA PHE A 3 -6.10 -28.74 -1.27
C PHE A 3 -5.69 -27.30 -0.93
N LYS A 4 -6.09 -26.33 -1.75
CA LYS A 4 -5.84 -24.90 -1.58
C LYS A 4 -6.45 -24.29 -0.31
N LEU A 5 -7.70 -24.61 0.03
CA LEU A 5 -8.38 -24.09 1.21
C LEU A 5 -7.81 -24.65 2.52
N TRP A 6 -7.30 -25.89 2.50
CA TRP A 6 -6.65 -26.50 3.65
C TRP A 6 -5.41 -25.76 4.14
N TRP A 7 -4.68 -25.10 3.23
CA TRP A 7 -3.48 -24.35 3.59
C TRP A 7 -3.72 -22.86 3.76
N PHE A 8 -4.71 -22.29 3.07
CA PHE A 8 -5.07 -20.88 3.20
C PHE A 8 -5.58 -20.52 4.61
N LEU A 9 -6.53 -21.31 5.13
CA LEU A 9 -7.14 -21.04 6.44
C LEU A 9 -6.17 -21.13 7.61
N PRO A 10 -5.32 -22.18 7.74
CA PRO A 10 -4.33 -22.22 8.80
C PRO A 10 -3.37 -21.03 8.82
N VAL A 11 -2.85 -20.61 7.66
CA VAL A 11 -1.95 -19.45 7.57
C VAL A 11 -2.65 -18.19 8.06
N LEU A 12 -3.85 -17.94 7.57
CA LEU A 12 -4.66 -16.79 7.97
C LEU A 12 -4.93 -16.80 9.48
N LEU A 13 -5.30 -17.94 10.04
CA LEU A 13 -5.59 -18.07 11.48
C LEU A 13 -4.33 -17.89 12.33
N ILE A 14 -3.21 -18.52 11.95
CA ILE A 14 -1.94 -18.42 12.69
C ILE A 14 -1.44 -16.97 12.70
N SER A 15 -1.43 -16.29 11.54
CA SER A 15 -1.00 -14.90 11.45
C SER A 15 -1.92 -13.96 12.22
N SER A 16 -3.25 -14.17 12.15
CA SER A 16 -4.23 -13.41 12.93
C SER A 16 -4.04 -13.58 14.43
N LEU A 17 -3.87 -14.82 14.89
CA LEU A 17 -3.67 -15.13 16.31
C LEU A 17 -2.37 -14.49 16.82
N PHE A 18 -1.29 -14.58 16.05
CA PHE A 18 -0.01 -13.97 16.39
C PHE A 18 -0.16 -12.46 16.63
N VAL A 19 -0.76 -11.74 15.71
CA VAL A 19 -0.97 -10.29 15.82
C VAL A 19 -1.91 -9.94 16.98
N THR A 20 -2.95 -10.75 17.22
CA THR A 20 -3.89 -10.55 18.33
C THR A 20 -3.17 -10.58 19.69
N VAL A 21 -2.17 -11.44 19.84
CA VAL A 21 -1.37 -11.56 21.07
C VAL A 21 -0.29 -10.47 21.16
N VAL A 22 0.37 -10.17 20.03
CA VAL A 22 1.56 -9.31 20.01
C VAL A 22 1.21 -7.82 20.09
N ILE A 23 0.15 -7.34 19.42
CA ILE A 23 -0.21 -5.90 19.44
C ILE A 23 -0.43 -5.38 20.86
N PRO A 24 -1.22 -6.02 21.74
CA PRO A 24 -1.38 -5.53 23.12
C PRO A 24 -0.06 -5.50 23.92
N ALA A 25 0.86 -6.42 23.65
CA ALA A 25 2.18 -6.41 24.27
C ALA A 25 3.03 -5.23 23.78
N ILE A 26 3.04 -4.97 22.47
CA ILE A 26 3.70 -3.79 21.87
C ILE A 26 3.16 -2.50 22.48
N VAL A 27 1.82 -2.34 22.55
CA VAL A 27 1.18 -1.13 23.10
C VAL A 27 1.54 -0.95 24.59
N ARG A 28 1.52 -2.02 25.37
CA ARG A 28 1.94 -1.95 26.80
C ARG A 28 3.41 -1.54 26.95
N THR A 29 4.30 -2.07 26.12
CA THR A 29 5.72 -1.71 26.14
C THR A 29 5.95 -0.27 25.70
N ALA A 30 5.28 0.15 24.62
CA ALA A 30 5.34 1.54 24.14
C ALA A 30 4.85 2.54 25.21
N ASN A 31 3.76 2.21 25.93
CA ASN A 31 3.27 3.02 27.03
C ASN A 31 4.30 3.13 28.16
N LYS A 32 4.97 2.03 28.55
CA LYS A 32 6.00 2.04 29.60
C LYS A 32 7.23 2.86 29.20
N MET A 33 7.60 2.83 27.91
CA MET A 33 8.78 3.53 27.39
C MET A 33 8.45 4.95 26.89
N ASN A 34 7.21 5.42 27.00
CA ASN A 34 6.72 6.72 26.48
C ASN A 34 7.00 6.90 24.96
N LEU A 35 6.95 5.81 24.19
CA LEU A 35 7.12 5.82 22.75
C LEU A 35 5.79 6.16 22.06
N PHE A 36 5.40 7.42 22.17
CA PHE A 36 4.20 7.93 21.53
C PHE A 36 4.53 8.82 20.36
N ASP A 37 3.57 8.87 19.43
CA ASP A 37 3.61 9.85 18.36
C ASP A 37 3.55 11.27 18.94
N THR A 38 4.58 12.08 18.71
CA THR A 38 4.59 13.48 19.16
C THR A 38 3.41 14.22 18.56
N GLN A 39 2.65 14.93 19.40
CA GLN A 39 1.55 15.78 18.95
C GLN A 39 2.11 16.88 18.03
N ASP A 40 1.88 16.76 16.74
CA ASP A 40 2.14 17.80 15.75
C ASP A 40 0.78 18.37 15.32
N ASP A 41 0.65 19.71 15.20
CA ASP A 41 -0.57 20.41 14.75
C ASP A 41 -1.10 19.92 13.39
N ARG A 42 -0.30 19.10 12.71
CA ARG A 42 -0.63 18.44 11.45
C ARG A 42 -1.51 17.19 11.62
N LYS A 43 -1.57 16.60 12.82
CA LYS A 43 -2.22 15.32 13.07
C LYS A 43 -3.68 15.50 13.49
N VAL A 44 -4.53 14.61 13.01
CA VAL A 44 -5.97 14.67 13.24
C VAL A 44 -6.36 14.01 14.56
N HIS A 45 -5.46 13.20 15.14
CA HIS A 45 -5.72 12.41 16.33
C HIS A 45 -5.37 13.14 17.64
N ARG A 46 -6.26 13.06 18.63
CA ARG A 46 -6.02 13.50 20.01
C ARG A 46 -5.77 12.26 20.88
N GLY A 47 -4.62 12.19 21.54
CA GLY A 47 -4.26 11.11 22.48
C GLY A 47 -2.91 10.47 22.17
N ASN A 48 -2.33 9.82 23.20
CA ASN A 48 -1.05 9.11 23.09
C ASN A 48 -1.29 7.73 22.46
N VAL A 49 -1.03 7.60 21.16
CA VAL A 49 -1.14 6.33 20.41
C VAL A 49 0.23 5.98 19.85
N PRO A 50 0.80 4.80 20.12
CA PRO A 50 2.09 4.40 19.58
C PRO A 50 2.01 4.12 18.08
N ARG A 51 3.09 4.43 17.34
CA ARG A 51 3.24 4.15 15.90
C ARG A 51 3.96 2.83 15.61
N LEU A 52 3.80 1.84 16.48
CA LEU A 52 4.59 0.61 16.48
C LEU A 52 3.80 -0.65 16.09
N GLY A 53 2.55 -0.49 15.62
CA GLY A 53 1.71 -1.63 15.23
C GLY A 53 2.30 -2.47 14.12
N GLY A 54 2.95 -1.83 13.16
CA GLY A 54 3.63 -2.49 12.03
C GLY A 54 4.77 -3.42 12.42
N ILE A 55 5.35 -3.28 13.63
CA ILE A 55 6.38 -4.18 14.14
C ILE A 55 5.88 -5.63 14.22
N SER A 56 4.57 -5.84 14.42
CA SER A 56 3.99 -7.19 14.47
C SER A 56 3.88 -7.86 13.10
N PHE A 57 3.95 -7.11 11.98
CA PHE A 57 3.54 -7.60 10.66
C PHE A 57 4.49 -8.65 10.10
N LEU A 58 5.75 -8.29 9.89
CA LEU A 58 6.73 -9.21 9.31
C LEU A 58 6.97 -10.45 10.18
N PRO A 59 7.13 -10.36 11.51
CA PRO A 59 7.23 -11.54 12.36
C PRO A 59 6.04 -12.49 12.26
N ALA A 60 4.81 -11.95 12.21
CA ALA A 60 3.61 -12.76 12.07
C ALA A 60 3.53 -13.46 10.70
N ILE A 61 3.87 -12.74 9.63
CA ILE A 61 3.93 -13.32 8.28
C ILE A 61 4.97 -14.43 8.23
N LEU A 62 6.21 -14.16 8.65
CA LEU A 62 7.28 -15.16 8.63
C LEU A 62 6.95 -16.39 9.47
N PHE A 63 6.45 -16.19 10.69
CA PHE A 63 6.08 -17.29 11.57
C PHE A 63 5.00 -18.18 10.94
N SER A 64 3.93 -17.58 10.41
CA SER A 64 2.84 -18.34 9.79
C SER A 64 3.28 -19.06 8.51
N LEU A 65 4.13 -18.43 7.69
CA LEU A 65 4.68 -19.05 6.48
C LEU A 65 5.57 -20.24 6.84
N LEU A 66 6.50 -20.08 7.77
CA LEU A 66 7.42 -21.14 8.19
C LEU A 66 6.65 -22.35 8.73
N MET A 67 5.66 -22.13 9.60
CA MET A 67 4.83 -23.19 10.18
C MET A 67 4.08 -23.97 9.09
N VAL A 68 3.44 -23.26 8.16
CA VAL A 68 2.58 -23.93 7.16
C VAL A 68 3.41 -24.54 6.03
N ILE A 69 4.48 -23.89 5.56
CA ILE A 69 5.37 -24.49 4.56
C ILE A 69 6.04 -25.74 5.11
N SER A 70 6.46 -25.74 6.38
CA SER A 70 6.99 -26.95 7.05
C SER A 70 5.95 -28.07 7.11
N ALA A 71 4.70 -27.76 7.49
CA ALA A 71 3.63 -28.75 7.48
C ALA A 71 3.34 -29.28 6.06
N MET A 72 3.33 -28.38 5.05
CA MET A 72 3.15 -28.80 3.66
C MET A 72 4.25 -29.77 3.20
N SER A 73 5.51 -29.51 3.57
CA SER A 73 6.65 -30.37 3.17
C SER A 73 6.56 -31.79 3.75
N ILE A 74 5.90 -31.95 4.92
CA ILE A 74 5.68 -33.26 5.54
C ILE A 74 4.59 -34.06 4.79
N TYR A 75 3.54 -33.37 4.34
CA TYR A 75 2.37 -34.03 3.75
C TYR A 75 2.37 -34.09 2.21
N SER A 76 3.21 -33.30 1.56
CA SER A 76 3.32 -33.25 0.11
C SER A 76 4.74 -32.87 -0.32
N PRO A 77 5.35 -33.56 -1.29
CA PRO A 77 6.62 -33.13 -1.84
C PRO A 77 6.49 -31.73 -2.41
N LEU A 78 7.25 -30.77 -1.87
CA LEU A 78 7.38 -29.43 -2.43
C LEU A 78 8.31 -29.51 -3.63
N ASP A 79 7.87 -28.97 -4.78
CA ASP A 79 8.78 -28.71 -5.87
C ASP A 79 9.70 -27.55 -5.50
N LEU A 80 10.89 -27.89 -5.04
CA LEU A 80 11.94 -26.96 -4.65
C LEU A 80 12.81 -26.56 -5.86
N SER A 81 12.20 -26.27 -7.00
CA SER A 81 12.95 -25.71 -8.12
C SER A 81 13.46 -24.30 -7.76
N PHE A 82 14.78 -24.19 -7.49
CA PHE A 82 15.39 -22.96 -7.00
C PHE A 82 15.66 -21.92 -8.09
N LYS A 83 15.71 -22.30 -9.36
CA LYS A 83 16.03 -21.35 -10.44
C LYS A 83 14.80 -20.57 -10.86
N TYR A 84 14.66 -19.33 -10.35
CA TYR A 84 13.54 -18.42 -10.65
C TYR A 84 12.13 -18.98 -10.35
N GLY A 85 12.06 -20.04 -9.54
CA GLY A 85 10.80 -20.64 -9.12
C GLY A 85 10.02 -19.77 -8.12
N PRO A 86 8.72 -20.09 -7.88
CA PRO A 86 7.86 -19.34 -6.96
C PRO A 86 8.43 -19.19 -5.55
N ILE A 87 9.12 -20.23 -5.05
CA ILE A 87 9.76 -20.20 -3.72
C ILE A 87 10.89 -19.16 -3.69
N THR A 88 11.78 -19.16 -4.67
CA THR A 88 12.87 -18.18 -4.78
C THR A 88 12.35 -16.76 -4.86
N GLN A 89 11.26 -16.55 -5.59
CA GLN A 89 10.62 -15.24 -5.71
C GLN A 89 10.11 -14.74 -4.35
N VAL A 90 9.43 -15.59 -3.59
CA VAL A 90 8.94 -15.25 -2.24
C VAL A 90 10.11 -15.06 -1.26
N MET A 91 11.14 -15.91 -1.29
CA MET A 91 12.31 -15.78 -0.40
C MET A 91 13.04 -14.45 -0.63
N LEU A 92 13.31 -14.06 -1.88
CA LEU A 92 13.95 -12.77 -2.19
C LEU A 92 13.04 -11.59 -1.86
N ALA A 93 11.72 -11.72 -2.08
CA ALA A 93 10.76 -10.72 -1.63
C ALA A 93 10.78 -10.58 -0.10
N MET A 94 10.84 -11.69 0.66
CA MET A 94 10.96 -11.62 2.12
C MET A 94 12.27 -10.97 2.56
N ALA A 95 13.39 -11.23 1.88
CA ALA A 95 14.66 -10.56 2.16
C ALA A 95 14.55 -9.02 1.98
N GLY A 96 13.95 -8.56 0.88
CA GLY A 96 13.65 -7.14 0.67
C GLY A 96 12.69 -6.57 1.72
N CYS A 97 11.69 -7.35 2.11
CA CYS A 97 10.75 -6.99 3.17
C CYS A 97 11.46 -6.77 4.52
N VAL A 98 12.44 -7.62 4.87
CA VAL A 98 13.27 -7.45 6.08
C VAL A 98 14.03 -6.13 6.05
N MET A 99 14.62 -5.74 4.90
CA MET A 99 15.32 -4.46 4.77
C MET A 99 14.39 -3.27 5.06
N LEU A 100 13.18 -3.28 4.48
CA LEU A 100 12.18 -2.23 4.68
C LEU A 100 11.61 -2.22 6.10
N TYR A 101 11.41 -3.39 6.68
CA TYR A 101 10.99 -3.55 8.06
C TYR A 101 11.99 -2.92 9.03
N LEU A 102 13.28 -3.20 8.87
CA LEU A 102 14.33 -2.64 9.72
C LEU A 102 14.43 -1.12 9.60
N VAL A 103 14.43 -0.57 8.38
CA VAL A 103 14.46 0.88 8.20
C VAL A 103 13.18 1.54 8.70
N GLY A 104 12.04 0.86 8.58
CA GLY A 104 10.76 1.35 9.11
C GLY A 104 10.77 1.44 10.63
N ILE A 105 11.30 0.44 11.34
CA ILE A 105 11.47 0.48 12.80
C ILE A 105 12.35 1.68 13.21
N VAL A 106 13.48 1.85 12.54
CA VAL A 106 14.40 2.97 12.83
C VAL A 106 13.70 4.31 12.59
N ASP A 107 12.90 4.41 11.52
CA ASP A 107 12.13 5.63 11.23
C ASP A 107 11.04 5.91 12.27
N ASP A 108 10.29 4.90 12.68
CA ASP A 108 9.23 5.04 13.68
C ASP A 108 9.77 5.43 15.08
N VAL A 109 11.01 5.05 15.42
CA VAL A 109 11.62 5.30 16.75
C VAL A 109 12.42 6.60 16.78
N ILE A 110 13.27 6.84 15.80
CA ILE A 110 14.22 7.99 15.81
C ILE A 110 14.08 8.93 14.60
N GLY A 111 13.34 8.51 13.58
CA GLY A 111 13.21 9.23 12.32
C GLY A 111 14.40 9.02 11.38
N VAL A 112 14.12 8.78 10.11
CA VAL A 112 15.11 8.56 9.04
C VAL A 112 14.92 9.58 7.92
N SER A 113 16.02 10.10 7.37
CA SER A 113 15.94 10.96 6.19
C SER A 113 15.32 10.21 5.01
N TYR A 114 14.44 10.89 4.26
CA TYR A 114 13.78 10.31 3.09
C TYR A 114 14.77 9.73 2.06
N LYS A 115 15.98 10.28 1.94
CA LYS A 115 17.02 9.79 1.03
C LYS A 115 17.44 8.36 1.36
N TYR A 116 17.68 8.06 2.63
CA TYR A 116 18.03 6.70 3.06
C TYR A 116 16.89 5.73 2.85
N LYS A 117 15.64 6.14 3.15
CA LYS A 117 14.45 5.32 2.86
C LYS A 117 14.35 4.97 1.37
N PHE A 118 14.60 5.93 0.49
CA PHE A 118 14.60 5.69 -0.96
C PHE A 118 15.66 4.69 -1.41
N VAL A 119 16.90 4.82 -0.91
CA VAL A 119 17.97 3.87 -1.23
C VAL A 119 17.58 2.45 -0.84
N ILE A 120 17.06 2.26 0.36
CA ILE A 120 16.62 0.92 0.83
C ILE A 120 15.44 0.40 0.01
N GLN A 121 14.48 1.25 -0.37
CA GLN A 121 13.37 0.87 -1.24
C GLN A 121 13.86 0.41 -2.63
N ILE A 122 14.84 1.09 -3.21
CA ILE A 122 15.46 0.69 -4.48
C ILE A 122 16.18 -0.65 -4.32
N MET A 123 16.98 -0.84 -3.27
CA MET A 123 17.67 -2.11 -3.00
C MET A 123 16.69 -3.27 -2.79
N ALA A 124 15.63 -3.06 -2.03
CA ALA A 124 14.58 -4.06 -1.86
C ALA A 124 13.87 -4.40 -3.18
N SER A 125 13.60 -3.39 -4.02
CA SER A 125 12.99 -3.58 -5.34
C SER A 125 13.92 -4.34 -6.32
N LEU A 126 15.24 -4.13 -6.22
CA LEU A 126 16.22 -4.92 -6.96
C LEU A 126 16.16 -6.41 -6.62
N LEU A 127 15.84 -6.79 -5.37
CA LEU A 127 15.66 -8.20 -5.00
C LEU A 127 14.43 -8.82 -5.67
N ILE A 128 13.36 -8.05 -5.93
CA ILE A 128 12.24 -8.52 -6.77
C ILE A 128 12.76 -8.82 -8.18
N CYS A 129 13.53 -7.91 -8.78
CA CYS A 129 14.07 -8.12 -10.12
C CYS A 129 15.06 -9.29 -10.16
N ALA A 130 15.91 -9.44 -9.14
CA ALA A 130 16.86 -10.55 -9.00
C ALA A 130 16.17 -11.92 -8.89
N SER A 131 14.91 -11.97 -8.44
CA SER A 131 14.09 -13.17 -8.41
C SER A 131 13.54 -13.59 -9.78
N GLY A 132 13.86 -12.84 -10.84
CA GLY A 132 13.34 -13.03 -12.19
C GLY A 132 12.00 -12.33 -12.45
N LEU A 133 11.48 -11.57 -11.49
CA LEU A 133 10.25 -10.81 -11.64
C LEU A 133 10.54 -9.35 -12.03
N TRP A 134 10.17 -8.99 -13.24
CA TRP A 134 10.22 -7.61 -13.70
C TRP A 134 9.17 -7.38 -14.79
N ILE A 135 8.77 -6.16 -15.00
CA ILE A 135 7.78 -5.77 -16.01
C ILE A 135 8.41 -5.93 -17.38
N ASN A 136 8.17 -7.07 -18.01
CA ASN A 136 8.73 -7.45 -19.30
C ASN A 136 7.79 -7.17 -20.48
N ASN A 137 6.50 -6.89 -20.18
CA ASN A 137 5.51 -6.60 -21.20
C ASN A 137 4.56 -5.52 -20.68
N LEU A 138 4.27 -4.51 -21.51
CA LEU A 138 3.26 -3.48 -21.24
C LEU A 138 1.92 -3.78 -21.92
N HIS A 139 1.79 -4.93 -22.59
CA HIS A 139 0.56 -5.42 -23.19
C HIS A 139 -0.15 -4.38 -24.08
N GLY A 140 0.64 -3.58 -24.82
CA GLY A 140 0.12 -2.58 -25.75
C GLY A 140 -0.15 -1.20 -25.17
N ILE A 141 0.23 -0.93 -23.91
CA ILE A 141 0.20 0.45 -23.39
C ILE A 141 1.11 1.32 -24.26
N PHE A 142 0.57 2.40 -24.83
CA PHE A 142 1.23 3.28 -25.80
C PHE A 142 1.81 2.54 -27.03
N GLY A 143 1.25 1.37 -27.39
CA GLY A 143 1.74 0.52 -28.48
C GLY A 143 3.00 -0.29 -28.13
N ILE A 144 3.43 -0.28 -26.88
CA ILE A 144 4.59 -1.01 -26.40
C ILE A 144 4.14 -2.37 -25.86
N HIS A 145 4.69 -3.45 -26.37
CA HIS A 145 4.47 -4.81 -25.87
C HIS A 145 5.67 -5.25 -25.04
N GLU A 146 6.62 -5.92 -25.63
CA GLU A 146 7.79 -6.43 -24.93
C GLU A 146 8.79 -5.32 -24.57
N LEU A 147 9.36 -5.42 -23.40
CA LEU A 147 10.41 -4.52 -22.91
C LEU A 147 11.73 -5.28 -22.82
N HIS A 148 12.79 -4.65 -23.32
CA HIS A 148 14.14 -5.12 -23.04
C HIS A 148 14.49 -4.94 -21.55
N PRO A 149 15.24 -5.85 -20.90
CA PRO A 149 15.59 -5.76 -19.47
C PRO A 149 16.17 -4.41 -19.03
N ILE A 150 16.93 -3.74 -19.92
CA ILE A 150 17.53 -2.43 -19.65
C ILE A 150 16.47 -1.33 -19.37
N PHE A 151 15.25 -1.48 -19.87
CA PHE A 151 14.12 -0.57 -19.60
C PHE A 151 13.15 -1.16 -18.58
N GLY A 152 12.87 -2.46 -18.66
CA GLY A 152 11.90 -3.14 -17.80
C GLY A 152 12.33 -3.22 -16.34
N ILE A 153 13.63 -3.45 -16.06
CA ILE A 153 14.14 -3.51 -14.69
C ILE A 153 14.07 -2.13 -14.01
N PRO A 154 14.56 -1.02 -14.58
CA PRO A 154 14.37 0.30 -14.02
C PRO A 154 12.90 0.68 -13.85
N LEU A 155 12.03 0.36 -14.82
CA LEU A 155 10.59 0.59 -14.71
C LEU A 155 10.00 -0.16 -13.52
N THR A 156 10.37 -1.43 -13.33
CA THR A 156 9.93 -2.24 -12.20
C THR A 156 10.30 -1.62 -10.86
N ILE A 157 11.55 -1.14 -10.73
CA ILE A 157 12.02 -0.46 -9.52
C ILE A 157 11.21 0.81 -9.26
N VAL A 158 10.99 1.64 -10.29
CA VAL A 158 10.20 2.87 -10.17
C VAL A 158 8.77 2.56 -9.76
N VAL A 159 8.12 1.58 -10.37
CA VAL A 159 6.76 1.15 -10.03
C VAL A 159 6.69 0.60 -8.61
N ALA A 160 7.64 -0.24 -8.20
CA ALA A 160 7.69 -0.77 -6.83
C ALA A 160 7.84 0.35 -5.79
N VAL A 161 8.82 1.25 -5.98
CA VAL A 161 9.04 2.40 -5.10
C VAL A 161 7.83 3.32 -5.05
N LEU A 162 7.15 3.52 -6.19
CA LEU A 162 5.91 4.30 -6.25
C LEU A 162 4.79 3.66 -5.42
N ILE A 163 4.57 2.35 -5.53
CA ILE A 163 3.55 1.63 -4.76
C ILE A 163 3.88 1.68 -3.27
N ILE A 164 5.13 1.42 -2.88
CA ILE A 164 5.59 1.50 -1.49
C ILE A 164 5.25 2.87 -0.89
N ASN A 165 5.64 3.95 -1.57
CA ASN A 165 5.38 5.29 -1.09
C ASN A 165 3.90 5.66 -1.14
N SER A 166 3.12 5.11 -2.07
CA SER A 166 1.68 5.36 -2.16
C SER A 166 0.94 4.82 -0.94
N ILE A 167 1.31 3.63 -0.46
CA ILE A 167 0.73 3.05 0.77
C ILE A 167 1.22 3.82 2.01
N ASN A 168 2.48 4.22 2.06
CA ASN A 168 3.01 5.01 3.17
C ASN A 168 2.33 6.41 3.26
N LEU A 169 2.13 7.10 2.14
CA LEU A 169 1.54 8.43 2.11
C LEU A 169 0.02 8.46 2.30
N ILE A 170 -0.70 7.36 1.99
CA ILE A 170 -2.14 7.26 2.22
C ILE A 170 -2.47 6.93 3.69
N ASP A 171 -1.50 6.49 4.50
CA ASP A 171 -1.67 6.16 5.94
C ASP A 171 -1.84 7.42 6.81
N GLY A 172 -2.81 8.25 6.46
CA GLY A 172 -3.10 9.52 7.13
C GLY A 172 -4.31 9.51 8.06
N ILE A 173 -5.15 8.48 7.99
CA ILE A 173 -6.34 8.30 8.85
C ILE A 173 -6.54 6.83 9.21
N ASP A 174 -7.10 6.57 10.40
CA ASP A 174 -7.32 5.22 10.94
C ASP A 174 -7.99 4.28 9.93
N GLY A 175 -7.35 3.14 9.70
CA GLY A 175 -7.87 2.06 8.88
C GLY A 175 -7.83 2.31 7.36
N LEU A 176 -7.36 3.47 6.88
CA LEU A 176 -7.37 3.74 5.44
C LEU A 176 -6.34 2.89 4.71
N ALA A 177 -5.08 2.99 5.08
CA ALA A 177 -4.00 2.22 4.45
C ALA A 177 -4.21 0.71 4.64
N SER A 178 -4.48 0.26 5.87
CA SER A 178 -4.70 -1.16 6.14
C SER A 178 -5.92 -1.72 5.39
N GLY A 179 -7.01 -0.97 5.28
CA GLY A 179 -8.18 -1.39 4.51
C GLY A 179 -7.91 -1.48 3.01
N LEU A 180 -7.19 -0.52 2.42
CA LEU A 180 -6.77 -0.59 1.01
C LEU A 180 -5.81 -1.76 0.77
N CYS A 181 -4.89 -2.03 1.72
CA CYS A 181 -4.01 -3.19 1.66
C CYS A 181 -4.81 -4.51 1.75
N ILE A 182 -5.84 -4.60 2.61
CA ILE A 182 -6.73 -5.78 2.67
C ILE A 182 -7.42 -5.98 1.31
N MET A 183 -8.01 -4.93 0.75
CA MET A 183 -8.70 -5.01 -0.53
C MET A 183 -7.77 -5.44 -1.66
N GLY A 184 -6.58 -4.82 -1.76
CA GLY A 184 -5.56 -5.19 -2.76
C GLY A 184 -5.09 -6.63 -2.60
N THR A 185 -4.72 -7.03 -1.37
CA THR A 185 -4.24 -8.39 -1.09
C THR A 185 -5.33 -9.44 -1.34
N ALA A 186 -6.58 -9.18 -0.94
CA ALA A 186 -7.71 -10.07 -1.19
C ALA A 186 -7.96 -10.23 -2.71
N GLY A 187 -7.93 -9.13 -3.47
CA GLY A 187 -8.02 -9.19 -4.91
C GLY A 187 -6.90 -10.03 -5.53
N TYR A 188 -5.64 -9.79 -5.18
CA TYR A 188 -4.52 -10.60 -5.67
C TYR A 188 -4.63 -12.06 -5.28
N SER A 189 -5.09 -12.36 -4.05
CA SER A 189 -5.26 -13.74 -3.58
C SER A 189 -6.28 -14.54 -4.40
N LEU A 190 -7.32 -13.88 -4.94
CA LEU A 190 -8.29 -14.52 -5.84
C LEU A 190 -7.61 -15.00 -7.13
N VAL A 191 -6.74 -14.17 -7.72
CA VAL A 191 -5.97 -14.57 -8.92
C VAL A 191 -5.04 -15.74 -8.61
N PHE A 192 -4.31 -15.66 -7.49
CA PHE A 192 -3.40 -16.73 -7.07
C PHE A 192 -4.14 -18.04 -6.79
N PHE A 193 -5.34 -17.95 -6.21
CA PHE A 193 -6.21 -19.11 -5.96
C PHE A 193 -6.65 -19.76 -7.27
N HIS A 194 -7.13 -19.00 -8.25
CA HIS A 194 -7.59 -19.54 -9.53
C HIS A 194 -6.42 -19.99 -10.43
N GLY A 195 -5.26 -19.35 -10.31
CA GLY A 195 -4.06 -19.64 -11.10
C GLY A 195 -3.18 -20.78 -10.55
N ASP A 196 -3.60 -21.48 -9.50
CA ASP A 196 -2.81 -22.54 -8.82
C ASP A 196 -1.45 -22.03 -8.25
N MET A 197 -1.39 -20.75 -7.93
CA MET A 197 -0.16 -20.09 -7.42
C MET A 197 -0.07 -20.19 -5.89
N ASN A 198 0.06 -21.42 -5.38
CA ASN A 198 -0.12 -21.75 -3.96
C ASN A 198 0.75 -20.94 -3.00
N ILE A 199 2.03 -20.72 -3.31
CA ILE A 199 2.96 -20.01 -2.40
C ILE A 199 2.59 -18.53 -2.26
N TYR A 200 2.14 -17.88 -3.35
CA TYR A 200 1.67 -16.48 -3.31
C TYR A 200 0.34 -16.38 -2.58
N MET A 201 -0.55 -17.36 -2.77
CA MET A 201 -1.83 -17.44 -2.06
C MET A 201 -1.61 -17.57 -0.54
N ILE A 202 -0.65 -18.39 -0.12
CA ILE A 202 -0.30 -18.57 1.29
C ILE A 202 0.28 -17.25 1.87
N LEU A 203 1.15 -16.58 1.14
CA LEU A 203 1.67 -15.27 1.54
C LEU A 203 0.55 -14.23 1.64
N ALA A 204 -0.39 -14.21 0.68
CA ALA A 204 -1.54 -13.32 0.73
C ALA A 204 -2.46 -13.62 1.92
N ALA A 205 -2.67 -14.88 2.26
CA ALA A 205 -3.42 -15.28 3.45
C ALA A 205 -2.77 -14.77 4.76
N ALA A 206 -1.44 -14.89 4.87
CA ALA A 206 -0.70 -14.34 6.00
C ALA A 206 -0.87 -12.83 6.12
N MET A 207 -0.76 -12.10 5.00
CA MET A 207 -0.97 -10.65 4.98
C MET A 207 -2.39 -10.26 5.38
N ILE A 208 -3.42 -10.95 4.86
CA ILE A 208 -4.83 -10.68 5.21
C ILE A 208 -5.05 -10.90 6.70
N GLY A 209 -4.55 -12.01 7.26
CA GLY A 209 -4.69 -12.29 8.69
C GLY A 209 -4.09 -11.20 9.58
N VAL A 210 -2.88 -10.76 9.26
CA VAL A 210 -2.21 -9.65 9.94
C VAL A 210 -3.00 -8.35 9.81
N LEU A 211 -3.39 -7.98 8.59
CA LEU A 211 -4.02 -6.70 8.29
C LEU A 211 -5.42 -6.58 8.87
N VAL A 212 -6.22 -7.66 8.87
CA VAL A 212 -7.58 -7.65 9.44
C VAL A 212 -7.53 -7.39 10.94
N VAL A 213 -6.68 -8.10 11.67
CA VAL A 213 -6.54 -7.90 13.11
C VAL A 213 -5.99 -6.51 13.43
N PHE A 214 -4.95 -6.07 12.70
CA PHE A 214 -4.44 -4.71 12.85
C PHE A 214 -5.51 -3.65 12.57
N TYR A 215 -6.30 -3.81 11.50
CA TYR A 215 -7.39 -2.89 11.16
C TYR A 215 -8.37 -2.73 12.33
N LEU A 216 -8.72 -3.83 13.02
CA LEU A 216 -9.60 -3.77 14.18
C LEU A 216 -8.96 -2.99 15.35
N TYR A 217 -7.68 -3.25 15.67
CA TYR A 217 -6.97 -2.49 16.71
C TYR A 217 -6.80 -1.01 16.36
N ASN A 218 -6.51 -0.71 15.10
CA ASN A 218 -6.33 0.66 14.63
C ASN A 218 -7.64 1.47 14.63
N THR A 219 -8.77 0.84 14.23
CA THR A 219 -10.06 1.54 14.06
C THR A 219 -10.95 1.51 15.28
N LEU A 220 -10.97 0.40 16.03
CA LEU A 220 -11.86 0.15 17.17
C LEU A 220 -11.10 0.17 18.50
N GLY A 221 -9.79 0.14 18.48
CA GLY A 221 -8.96 0.14 19.68
C GLY A 221 -9.11 1.42 20.49
N LYS A 222 -8.91 1.30 21.80
CA LYS A 222 -8.95 2.42 22.74
C LYS A 222 -7.54 2.99 22.91
N PRO A 223 -7.34 4.34 22.78
CA PRO A 223 -6.06 4.99 23.05
C PRO A 223 -5.53 4.63 24.44
N GLY A 224 -4.23 4.36 24.55
CA GLY A 224 -3.57 3.97 25.81
C GLY A 224 -3.80 2.53 26.25
N VAL A 225 -4.72 1.76 25.63
CA VAL A 225 -5.04 0.37 25.97
C VAL A 225 -4.55 -0.60 24.90
N ASN A 226 -5.07 -0.47 23.68
CA ASN A 226 -4.78 -1.40 22.59
C ASN A 226 -4.80 -0.75 21.20
N LYS A 227 -5.05 0.56 21.11
CA LYS A 227 -4.97 1.29 19.84
C LYS A 227 -3.52 1.51 19.45
N THR A 228 -3.19 1.28 18.17
CA THR A 228 -1.87 1.56 17.61
C THR A 228 -1.98 2.03 16.17
N PHE A 229 -1.01 2.82 15.71
CA PHE A 229 -0.88 3.20 14.30
C PHE A 229 0.03 2.22 13.56
N MET A 230 -0.11 2.19 12.24
CA MET A 230 0.65 1.31 11.35
C MET A 230 2.14 1.62 11.37
N GLY A 231 2.47 2.90 11.37
CA GLY A 231 3.84 3.41 11.29
C GLY A 231 4.49 3.17 9.92
N ASP A 232 5.71 3.67 9.78
CA ASP A 232 6.51 3.46 8.57
C ASP A 232 6.91 1.99 8.43
N THR A 233 7.16 1.29 9.54
CA THR A 233 7.42 -0.16 9.57
C THR A 233 6.31 -0.94 8.85
N GLY A 234 5.05 -0.68 9.18
CA GLY A 234 3.92 -1.40 8.61
C GLY A 234 3.61 -0.98 7.18
N SER A 235 3.58 0.32 6.91
CA SER A 235 3.19 0.83 5.59
C SER A 235 4.24 0.53 4.50
N LEU A 236 5.54 0.61 4.81
CA LEU A 236 6.60 0.25 3.86
C LEU A 236 6.60 -1.25 3.56
N THR A 237 6.46 -2.12 4.58
CA THR A 237 6.42 -3.57 4.39
C THR A 237 5.19 -4.01 3.59
N MET A 238 4.00 -3.51 3.91
CA MET A 238 2.78 -3.86 3.18
C MET A 238 2.78 -3.28 1.77
N GLY A 239 3.25 -2.05 1.59
CA GLY A 239 3.41 -1.44 0.27
C GLY A 239 4.36 -2.24 -0.64
N TYR A 240 5.44 -2.75 -0.10
CA TYR A 240 6.39 -3.59 -0.83
C TYR A 240 5.81 -4.96 -1.23
N LEU A 241 5.10 -5.62 -0.32
CA LEU A 241 4.46 -6.90 -0.63
C LEU A 241 3.32 -6.74 -1.65
N LEU A 242 2.57 -5.63 -1.61
CA LEU A 242 1.60 -5.30 -2.65
C LEU A 242 2.28 -5.02 -3.99
N ALA A 243 3.42 -4.32 -3.99
CA ALA A 243 4.21 -4.11 -5.21
C ALA A 243 4.73 -5.43 -5.78
N PHE A 244 5.24 -6.32 -4.93
CA PHE A 244 5.65 -7.66 -5.33
C PHE A 244 4.51 -8.45 -6.00
N PHE A 245 3.31 -8.44 -5.42
CA PHE A 245 2.15 -9.10 -6.02
C PHE A 245 1.71 -8.44 -7.32
N ALA A 246 1.67 -7.11 -7.36
CA ALA A 246 1.33 -6.39 -8.59
C ALA A 246 2.29 -6.73 -9.73
N ILE A 247 3.60 -6.69 -9.47
CA ILE A 247 4.63 -7.06 -10.46
C ILE A 247 4.49 -8.53 -10.86
N LYS A 248 4.21 -9.44 -9.91
CA LYS A 248 3.94 -10.85 -10.25
C LYS A 248 2.79 -11.01 -11.22
N LEU A 249 1.70 -10.27 -11.03
CA LEU A 249 0.55 -10.35 -11.94
C LEU A 249 0.89 -9.85 -13.35
N THR A 250 1.73 -8.82 -13.49
CA THR A 250 2.14 -8.32 -14.82
C THR A 250 2.95 -9.34 -15.63
N THR A 251 3.51 -10.36 -14.97
CA THR A 251 4.28 -11.44 -15.63
C THR A 251 3.43 -12.64 -16.02
N ILE A 252 2.11 -12.58 -15.82
CA ILE A 252 1.21 -13.68 -16.20
C ILE A 252 0.74 -13.47 -17.63
N ASP A 253 1.22 -14.35 -18.50
CA ASP A 253 0.91 -14.33 -19.93
C ASP A 253 -0.21 -15.36 -20.24
N LYS A 254 -1.39 -15.07 -19.71
CA LYS A 254 -2.61 -15.91 -19.90
C LYS A 254 -3.82 -15.01 -20.16
N PRO A 255 -4.83 -15.49 -20.90
CA PRO A 255 -6.10 -14.77 -21.04
C PRO A 255 -6.75 -14.53 -19.67
N PHE A 256 -7.29 -13.34 -19.47
CA PHE A 256 -8.00 -12.95 -18.26
C PHE A 256 -9.49 -12.85 -18.53
N LEU A 257 -10.32 -13.65 -17.83
CA LEU A 257 -11.77 -13.76 -18.06
C LEU A 257 -12.09 -14.16 -19.53
N HIS A 258 -13.08 -13.51 -20.11
CA HIS A 258 -13.51 -13.73 -21.51
C HIS A 258 -12.82 -12.76 -22.50
N ALA A 259 -11.89 -11.93 -22.02
CA ALA A 259 -11.20 -10.97 -22.87
C ALA A 259 -10.25 -11.68 -23.83
N SER A 260 -10.41 -11.46 -25.11
CA SER A 260 -9.47 -11.88 -26.15
C SER A 260 -8.20 -11.01 -26.18
N ASN A 261 -8.18 -9.93 -25.40
CA ASN A 261 -7.09 -8.98 -25.35
C ASN A 261 -6.05 -9.37 -24.29
N ASP A 262 -4.79 -9.24 -24.64
CA ASP A 262 -3.66 -9.40 -23.71
C ASP A 262 -3.68 -8.27 -22.65
N GLY A 263 -3.11 -8.54 -21.47
CA GLY A 263 -2.92 -7.51 -20.44
C GLY A 263 -3.99 -7.46 -19.36
N GLY A 264 -4.94 -8.37 -19.33
CA GLY A 264 -5.98 -8.38 -18.30
C GLY A 264 -5.45 -8.46 -16.87
N TYR A 265 -4.38 -9.20 -16.64
CA TYR A 265 -3.74 -9.26 -15.32
C TYR A 265 -3.03 -7.96 -14.94
N LEU A 266 -2.48 -7.23 -15.91
CA LEU A 266 -1.91 -5.90 -15.69
C LEU A 266 -3.00 -4.91 -15.26
N ILE A 267 -4.15 -4.87 -15.98
CA ILE A 267 -5.31 -4.04 -15.60
C ILE A 267 -5.82 -4.41 -14.22
N TYR A 268 -5.95 -5.71 -13.95
CA TYR A 268 -6.38 -6.19 -12.64
C TYR A 268 -5.44 -5.72 -11.53
N ALA A 269 -4.13 -5.88 -11.71
CA ALA A 269 -3.12 -5.48 -10.76
C ALA A 269 -3.15 -3.98 -10.47
N LEU A 270 -3.20 -3.16 -11.53
CA LEU A 270 -3.21 -1.71 -11.42
C LEU A 270 -4.51 -1.19 -10.77
N SER A 271 -5.65 -1.76 -11.12
CA SER A 271 -6.96 -1.29 -10.61
C SER A 271 -7.09 -1.43 -9.09
N LEU A 272 -6.49 -2.46 -8.49
CA LEU A 272 -6.54 -2.70 -7.03
C LEU A 272 -5.74 -1.67 -6.21
N ILE A 273 -4.73 -1.07 -6.81
CA ILE A 273 -3.86 -0.07 -6.17
C ILE A 273 -3.99 1.33 -6.81
N LEU A 274 -4.96 1.51 -7.71
CA LEU A 274 -5.08 2.71 -8.54
C LEU A 274 -5.18 3.98 -7.69
N ILE A 275 -6.06 4.00 -6.70
CA ILE A 275 -6.35 5.21 -5.90
C ILE A 275 -5.12 5.72 -5.13
N PRO A 276 -4.41 4.92 -4.33
CA PRO A 276 -3.20 5.42 -3.67
C PRO A 276 -2.13 5.87 -4.65
N VAL A 277 -1.94 5.15 -5.76
CA VAL A 277 -0.94 5.51 -6.79
C VAL A 277 -1.29 6.82 -7.48
N MET A 278 -2.53 6.98 -7.95
CA MET A 278 -2.97 8.20 -8.63
C MET A 278 -2.97 9.42 -7.69
N ASP A 279 -3.24 9.23 -6.40
CA ASP A 279 -3.17 10.32 -5.42
C ASP A 279 -1.72 10.83 -5.23
N VAL A 280 -0.75 9.92 -5.19
CA VAL A 280 0.67 10.30 -5.09
C VAL A 280 1.13 11.02 -6.35
N PHE A 281 0.81 10.52 -7.54
CA PHE A 281 1.11 11.23 -8.79
C PHE A 281 0.55 12.65 -8.80
N ARG A 282 -0.71 12.80 -8.46
CA ARG A 282 -1.37 14.10 -8.40
C ARG A 282 -0.68 15.07 -7.44
N VAL A 283 -0.34 14.60 -6.24
CA VAL A 283 0.33 15.43 -5.23
C VAL A 283 1.75 15.79 -5.68
N PHE A 284 2.49 14.85 -6.26
CA PHE A 284 3.82 15.05 -6.81
C PHE A 284 3.83 16.17 -7.87
N PHE A 285 2.97 16.09 -8.89
CA PHE A 285 2.87 17.12 -9.93
C PHE A 285 2.40 18.47 -9.38
N ALA A 286 1.47 18.48 -8.43
CA ALA A 286 1.02 19.71 -7.78
C ALA A 286 2.14 20.39 -7.00
N ARG A 287 3.05 19.63 -6.36
CA ARG A 287 4.21 20.17 -5.64
C ARG A 287 5.21 20.79 -6.61
N ILE A 288 5.54 20.10 -7.70
CA ILE A 288 6.46 20.62 -8.74
C ILE A 288 5.91 21.90 -9.34
N ARG A 289 4.64 21.95 -9.71
CA ARG A 289 3.98 23.15 -10.25
C ARG A 289 4.08 24.34 -9.31
N ASP A 290 4.04 24.11 -7.99
CA ASP A 290 4.13 25.16 -6.98
C ASP A 290 5.59 25.48 -6.58
N GLY A 291 6.59 24.97 -7.32
CA GLY A 291 8.02 25.18 -7.05
C GLY A 291 8.51 24.54 -5.75
N LYS A 292 7.81 23.52 -5.23
CA LYS A 292 8.18 22.80 -4.01
C LYS A 292 8.88 21.50 -4.35
N GLY A 293 9.75 21.05 -3.45
CA GLY A 293 10.32 19.72 -3.59
C GLY A 293 9.24 18.61 -3.59
N PRO A 294 9.39 17.54 -4.39
CA PRO A 294 8.37 16.50 -4.53
C PRO A 294 8.03 15.79 -3.22
N PHE A 295 8.95 15.78 -2.26
CA PHE A 295 8.79 15.17 -0.93
C PHE A 295 8.43 16.19 0.16
N PHE A 296 7.99 17.39 -0.22
CA PHE A 296 7.59 18.40 0.76
C PHE A 296 6.33 17.96 1.50
N PRO A 297 6.32 17.92 2.85
CA PRO A 297 5.14 17.55 3.62
C PRO A 297 4.01 18.55 3.44
N ASP A 298 2.82 18.08 3.03
CA ASP A 298 1.62 18.92 2.90
C ASP A 298 0.33 18.11 3.18
N LYS A 299 -0.82 18.81 3.23
CA LYS A 299 -2.14 18.23 3.41
C LYS A 299 -2.93 18.17 2.08
N ARG A 300 -2.32 17.74 0.99
CA ARG A 300 -2.96 17.71 -0.34
C ARG A 300 -3.56 16.37 -0.71
N HIS A 301 -3.26 15.30 0.05
CA HIS A 301 -3.78 13.98 -0.23
C HIS A 301 -5.31 13.94 -0.22
N ILE A 302 -5.90 12.97 -0.96
CA ILE A 302 -7.34 12.89 -1.19
C ILE A 302 -8.14 12.82 0.12
N HIS A 303 -7.63 12.11 1.13
CA HIS A 303 -8.30 12.00 2.42
C HIS A 303 -8.40 13.36 3.14
N HIS A 304 -7.38 14.23 3.04
CA HIS A 304 -7.45 15.59 3.57
C HIS A 304 -8.48 16.46 2.84
N LYS A 305 -8.64 16.27 1.51
CA LYS A 305 -9.65 17.01 0.75
C LYS A 305 -11.08 16.63 1.17
N PHE A 306 -11.36 15.34 1.38
CA PHE A 306 -12.67 14.90 1.86
C PHE A 306 -12.95 15.41 3.28
N MET A 307 -11.96 15.38 4.17
CA MET A 307 -12.12 15.98 5.50
C MET A 307 -12.32 17.51 5.43
N ALA A 308 -11.70 18.20 4.49
CA ALA A 308 -11.94 19.62 4.23
C ALA A 308 -13.36 19.92 3.72
N LEU A 309 -14.04 18.95 3.14
CA LEU A 309 -15.47 19.03 2.80
C LEU A 309 -16.41 18.75 3.96
N GLY A 310 -15.88 18.48 5.16
CA GLY A 310 -16.66 18.21 6.37
C GLY A 310 -16.91 16.72 6.66
N PHE A 311 -16.42 15.79 5.83
CA PHE A 311 -16.54 14.37 6.12
C PHE A 311 -15.68 13.97 7.34
N SER A 312 -16.23 13.16 8.22
CA SER A 312 -15.48 12.53 9.31
C SER A 312 -14.43 11.55 8.76
N MET A 313 -13.43 11.18 9.56
CA MET A 313 -12.41 10.17 9.17
C MET A 313 -13.07 8.85 8.73
N ARG A 314 -14.11 8.41 9.46
CA ARG A 314 -14.84 7.18 9.12
C ARG A 314 -15.55 7.29 7.76
N GLN A 315 -16.24 8.38 7.51
CA GLN A 315 -16.91 8.62 6.21
C GLN A 315 -15.91 8.75 5.08
N THR A 316 -14.81 9.48 5.29
CA THR A 316 -13.71 9.63 4.32
C THR A 316 -13.12 8.28 3.93
N ARG A 317 -12.86 7.41 4.91
CA ARG A 317 -12.34 6.07 4.68
C ARG A 317 -13.27 5.23 3.80
N TYR A 318 -14.56 5.15 4.16
CA TYR A 318 -15.53 4.37 3.37
C TYR A 318 -15.75 4.96 1.98
N LEU A 319 -15.73 6.29 1.83
CA LEU A 319 -15.83 6.93 0.54
C LEU A 319 -14.65 6.56 -0.37
N ILE A 320 -13.41 6.57 0.15
CA ILE A 320 -12.24 6.17 -0.61
C ILE A 320 -12.30 4.67 -0.97
N PHE A 321 -12.76 3.80 -0.07
CA PHE A 321 -12.97 2.38 -0.36
C PHE A 321 -14.00 2.19 -1.48
N SER A 322 -15.14 2.89 -1.43
CA SER A 322 -16.18 2.84 -2.46
C SER A 322 -15.63 3.29 -3.81
N ILE A 323 -14.85 4.37 -3.84
CA ILE A 323 -14.20 4.85 -5.07
C ILE A 323 -13.23 3.78 -5.61
N SER A 324 -12.41 3.15 -4.75
CA SER A 324 -11.47 2.09 -5.16
C SER A 324 -12.20 0.89 -5.77
N VAL A 325 -13.28 0.43 -5.11
CA VAL A 325 -14.12 -0.67 -5.63
C VAL A 325 -14.79 -0.28 -6.94
N SER A 326 -15.26 0.97 -7.08
CA SER A 326 -15.91 1.44 -8.31
C SER A 326 -14.95 1.47 -9.49
N PHE A 327 -13.70 1.95 -9.31
CA PHE A 327 -12.69 1.92 -10.37
C PHE A 327 -12.32 0.48 -10.73
N PHE A 328 -12.13 -0.38 -9.73
CA PHE A 328 -11.86 -1.79 -9.98
C PHE A 328 -12.99 -2.47 -10.78
N ALA A 329 -14.23 -2.31 -10.34
CA ALA A 329 -15.39 -2.90 -11.01
C ALA A 329 -15.58 -2.33 -12.44
N LEU A 330 -15.37 -1.01 -12.61
CA LEU A 330 -15.44 -0.35 -13.91
C LEU A 330 -14.40 -0.93 -14.87
N ASN A 331 -13.14 -1.07 -14.44
CA ASN A 331 -12.07 -1.59 -15.28
C ASN A 331 -12.30 -3.05 -15.66
N ILE A 332 -12.74 -3.89 -14.72
CA ILE A 332 -13.08 -5.29 -15.01
C ILE A 332 -14.25 -5.36 -16.00
N PHE A 333 -15.26 -4.51 -15.84
CA PHE A 333 -16.41 -4.46 -16.76
C PHE A 333 -15.99 -4.00 -18.16
N LEU A 334 -15.28 -2.88 -18.26
CA LEU A 334 -14.87 -2.31 -19.54
C LEU A 334 -13.90 -3.23 -20.31
N PHE A 335 -12.93 -3.83 -19.62
CA PHE A 335 -11.95 -4.71 -20.22
C PHE A 335 -12.53 -6.11 -20.46
N GLY A 336 -13.10 -6.74 -19.41
CA GLY A 336 -13.48 -8.14 -19.42
C GLY A 336 -14.76 -8.44 -20.18
N TYR A 337 -15.72 -7.52 -20.20
CA TYR A 337 -17.01 -7.72 -20.87
C TYR A 337 -17.18 -6.92 -22.16
N LEU A 338 -16.69 -5.67 -22.21
CA LEU A 338 -16.78 -4.82 -23.40
C LEU A 338 -15.57 -4.94 -24.32
N GLY A 339 -14.49 -5.60 -23.89
CA GLY A 339 -13.28 -5.79 -24.69
C GLY A 339 -12.54 -4.49 -25.03
N LEU A 340 -12.69 -3.43 -24.20
CA LEU A 340 -11.97 -2.18 -24.43
C LEU A 340 -10.46 -2.41 -24.30
N GLY A 341 -9.70 -1.86 -25.24
CA GLY A 341 -8.24 -1.92 -25.19
C GLY A 341 -7.65 -1.14 -24.00
N ILE A 342 -6.50 -1.58 -23.51
CA ILE A 342 -5.83 -1.06 -22.31
C ILE A 342 -5.61 0.47 -22.34
N ASN A 343 -5.31 1.04 -23.51
CA ASN A 343 -5.09 2.48 -23.65
C ASN A 343 -6.35 3.32 -23.37
N TRP A 344 -7.52 2.80 -23.77
CA TRP A 344 -8.79 3.45 -23.46
C TRP A 344 -9.11 3.42 -21.97
N LEU A 345 -8.79 2.31 -21.30
CA LEU A 345 -8.96 2.20 -19.84
C LEU A 345 -8.08 3.20 -19.10
N VAL A 346 -6.80 3.27 -19.43
CA VAL A 346 -5.87 4.24 -18.83
C VAL A 346 -6.36 5.67 -19.05
N LEU A 347 -6.90 5.98 -20.24
CA LEU A 347 -7.45 7.30 -20.56
C LEU A 347 -8.73 7.58 -19.75
N ILE A 348 -9.65 6.64 -19.68
CA ILE A 348 -10.91 6.76 -18.91
C ILE A 348 -10.59 6.97 -17.43
N ASP A 349 -9.72 6.14 -16.85
CA ASP A 349 -9.29 6.27 -15.45
C ASP A 349 -8.68 7.65 -15.17
N ALA A 350 -7.80 8.11 -16.05
CA ALA A 350 -7.20 9.43 -15.93
C ALA A 350 -8.25 10.56 -15.99
N ILE A 351 -9.18 10.50 -16.94
CA ILE A 351 -10.24 11.52 -17.10
C ILE A 351 -11.14 11.51 -15.85
N VAL A 352 -11.63 10.36 -15.44
CA VAL A 352 -12.51 10.22 -14.25
C VAL A 352 -11.81 10.74 -13.00
N TRP A 353 -10.54 10.32 -12.78
CA TRP A 353 -9.74 10.76 -11.64
C TRP A 353 -9.49 12.27 -11.63
N ILE A 354 -9.07 12.84 -12.76
CA ILE A 354 -8.79 14.27 -12.89
C ILE A 354 -10.07 15.08 -12.67
N THR A 355 -11.18 14.70 -13.32
CA THR A 355 -12.47 15.38 -13.19
C THR A 355 -12.95 15.37 -11.73
N MET A 356 -12.95 14.20 -11.09
CA MET A 356 -13.29 14.05 -9.67
C MET A 356 -12.45 14.98 -8.80
N ASN A 357 -11.13 15.00 -9.01
CA ASN A 357 -10.22 15.83 -8.22
C ASN A 357 -10.41 17.34 -8.46
N ILE A 358 -10.76 17.75 -9.69
CA ILE A 358 -11.09 19.15 -10.00
C ILE A 358 -12.36 19.55 -9.24
N LEU A 359 -13.41 18.75 -9.31
CA LEU A 359 -14.69 19.03 -8.63
C LEU A 359 -14.51 19.14 -7.11
N ILE A 360 -13.80 18.17 -6.49
CA ILE A 360 -13.49 18.19 -5.06
C ILE A 360 -12.70 19.46 -4.70
N SER A 361 -11.63 19.75 -5.47
CA SER A 361 -10.76 20.91 -5.19
C SER A 361 -11.50 22.24 -5.36
N SER A 362 -12.36 22.37 -6.37
CA SER A 362 -13.18 23.57 -6.60
C SER A 362 -14.15 23.77 -5.43
N ARG A 363 -14.77 22.71 -4.93
CA ARG A 363 -15.68 22.79 -3.77
C ARG A 363 -14.93 23.17 -2.50
N VAL A 364 -13.75 22.58 -2.24
CA VAL A 364 -12.92 22.96 -1.10
C VAL A 364 -12.49 24.41 -1.19
N LYS A 365 -12.09 24.89 -2.39
CA LYS A 365 -11.74 26.30 -2.61
C LYS A 365 -12.92 27.25 -2.33
N TYR A 366 -14.12 26.88 -2.78
CA TYR A 366 -15.35 27.63 -2.51
C TYR A 366 -15.64 27.73 -1.01
N LEU A 367 -15.59 26.61 -0.27
CA LEU A 367 -15.80 26.60 1.19
C LEU A 367 -14.77 27.48 1.91
N ARG A 368 -13.53 27.48 1.47
CA ARG A 368 -12.48 28.37 2.03
C ARG A 368 -12.77 29.84 1.76
N SER A 369 -13.34 30.19 0.61
CA SER A 369 -13.74 31.57 0.32
C SER A 369 -14.88 32.06 1.18
N LEU A 370 -15.67 31.13 1.74
CA LEU A 370 -16.73 31.41 2.73
C LEU A 370 -16.21 31.41 4.19
N ASN A 371 -14.89 31.32 4.40
CA ASN A 371 -14.26 31.19 5.71
C ASN A 371 -14.75 30.00 6.53
N ASP A 372 -15.13 28.89 5.89
CA ASP A 372 -15.53 27.68 6.57
C ASP A 372 -14.39 27.17 7.48
N PRO A 373 -14.61 27.02 8.81
CA PRO A 373 -13.55 26.68 9.76
C PRO A 373 -12.97 25.27 9.52
N VAL A 374 -13.77 24.32 9.01
CA VAL A 374 -13.30 22.98 8.68
C VAL A 374 -12.40 23.01 7.45
N ALA A 375 -12.82 23.69 6.38
CA ALA A 375 -12.05 23.83 5.17
C ALA A 375 -10.74 24.58 5.41
N LEU A 376 -10.73 25.61 6.29
CA LEU A 376 -9.55 26.38 6.68
C LEU A 376 -8.55 25.52 7.48
N LYS A 377 -9.01 24.70 8.43
CA LYS A 377 -8.15 23.81 9.23
C LYS A 377 -7.25 22.91 8.39
N PHE A 378 -7.70 22.50 7.21
CA PHE A 378 -6.91 21.69 6.28
C PHE A 378 -6.11 22.50 5.28
N SER A 379 -6.16 23.87 5.34
CA SER A 379 -5.40 24.77 4.47
C SER A 379 -4.08 25.25 5.06
N GLU A 380 -3.95 25.34 6.38
CA GLU A 380 -2.96 26.17 7.08
C GLU A 380 -1.54 25.59 7.19
N ILE A 381 -1.25 24.41 6.64
CA ILE A 381 0.09 23.79 6.79
C ILE A 381 1.16 24.40 5.87
N GLY A 382 0.81 25.35 4.99
CA GLY A 382 1.80 26.13 4.23
C GLY A 382 2.37 27.36 4.96
N ALA A 383 1.62 27.95 5.89
CA ALA A 383 1.98 29.22 6.54
C ALA A 383 2.98 29.06 7.69
N GLY A 384 2.89 28.01 8.49
CA GLY A 384 3.76 27.81 9.67
C GLY A 384 5.22 27.50 9.35
N TYR A 385 5.53 26.96 8.18
CA TYR A 385 6.91 26.64 7.79
C TYR A 385 7.73 27.89 7.40
N LYS A 386 7.09 28.96 6.94
CA LYS A 386 7.77 30.24 6.68
C LYS A 386 8.24 30.94 7.96
N PHE A 387 7.53 30.75 9.08
CA PHE A 387 7.86 31.41 10.36
C PHE A 387 9.07 30.77 11.07
N ARG A 388 9.25 29.44 11.03
CA ARG A 388 10.40 28.78 11.68
C ARG A 388 11.74 29.01 10.96
N ARG A 389 11.76 29.16 9.63
CA ARG A 389 12.99 29.51 8.88
C ARG A 389 13.48 30.93 9.15
N ARG A 390 12.56 31.87 9.45
CA ARG A 390 12.97 33.26 9.83
C ARG A 390 13.55 33.34 11.25
N ARG A 391 13.12 32.49 12.20
CA ARG A 391 13.67 32.44 13.56
C ARG A 391 15.05 31.79 13.65
N LYS A 392 15.39 30.82 12.80
CA LYS A 392 16.74 30.21 12.77
C LYS A 392 17.80 31.05 12.02
N ARG A 393 17.43 32.14 11.38
CA ARG A 393 18.39 33.08 10.75
C ARG A 393 18.64 34.34 11.60
N ARG A 394 18.10 34.43 12.81
CA ARG A 394 18.29 35.58 13.73
C ARG A 394 18.93 35.19 15.07
N ASN A 395 19.46 33.98 15.21
CA ASN A 395 20.35 33.59 16.32
C ASN A 395 21.67 33.09 15.74
#